data_281bf1859ecbaa23b1ca9ebf5b60c1ba
#
_entry.id   281bf1859ecbaa23b1ca9ebf5b60c1ba
#
_cell.length_a   1.000
_cell.length_b   1.000
_cell.length_c   1.000
_cell.angle_alpha   90.00
_cell.angle_beta   90.00
_cell.angle_gamma   90.00
#
_symmetry.space_group_name_H-M   'P 1'
#
loop_
_entity.id
_entity.type
_entity.pdbx_description
1 polymer ?
#
loop_
_entity_poly.entity_id
_entity_poly.type
_entity_poly.pdbx_seq_one_letter_code
_entity_poly.pdbx_strand_id
1 'polypeptide(L)'
;MPVSRLTLTDFRSYESATVEPGPGFVLLFGENGAGKTNLLEAASMLAPGRGLRAASLSLMARRSGSESWAVAARTDDIDIGTGTTPHAPERRQVRVNGAAASVNSLSEWLSILWLTPAMDRLFTGSAGERRRFLDRLVLALEPGHAHHATRYDAAMRARNKLLAEESADAAWLSSLETAMAEHGAELFEARMRTVEALDEKLADAADGEFARASLALEGWERADLGAILAANRARDAAAGRSTEGPHRQDLAVAHKAKRMPAGQSSTGEQKALLLGLVLAHADLVAERRGEPPILLLDEVAAHLDPKRRAALFARLEGRGQVWMTGTEPSLFDGIGSAARFHIVPGAANPA
;
A
#
# COMPACT_ATOMS: atom_id res chain seq x y z
N MET A 1 14.39 -4.49 -7.81
CA MET A 1 15.50 -4.54 -6.79
C MET A 1 15.05 -5.29 -5.54
N PRO A 2 15.64 -6.43 -5.17
CA PRO A 2 15.35 -7.13 -3.92
C PRO A 2 16.04 -6.42 -2.73
N VAL A 3 15.45 -6.50 -1.55
CA VAL A 3 16.11 -6.16 -0.30
C VAL A 3 17.05 -7.29 0.07
N SER A 4 18.37 -7.01 0.17
CA SER A 4 19.39 -7.99 0.56
C SER A 4 19.57 -8.06 2.08
N ARG A 5 19.26 -6.96 2.80
CA ARG A 5 19.31 -6.89 4.25
C ARG A 5 18.24 -5.95 4.78
N LEU A 6 17.51 -6.37 5.81
CA LEU A 6 16.55 -5.56 6.56
C LEU A 6 16.92 -5.57 8.04
N THR A 7 17.11 -4.39 8.63
CA THR A 7 17.46 -4.21 10.04
C THR A 7 16.40 -3.37 10.74
N LEU A 8 15.93 -3.86 11.87
CA LEU A 8 14.95 -3.18 12.73
C LEU A 8 15.64 -2.79 14.04
N THR A 9 15.33 -1.60 14.56
CA THR A 9 15.75 -1.12 15.88
C THR A 9 14.55 -0.53 16.60
N ASP A 10 14.25 -1.02 17.79
CA ASP A 10 13.11 -0.62 18.63
C ASP A 10 11.78 -0.56 17.89
N PHE A 11 11.56 -1.52 16.96
CA PHE A 11 10.38 -1.56 16.12
C PHE A 11 9.40 -2.66 16.59
N ARG A 12 8.21 -2.26 17.03
CA ARG A 12 7.14 -3.16 17.51
C ARG A 12 7.60 -4.10 18.63
N SER A 13 7.77 -5.40 18.33
CA SER A 13 8.26 -6.43 19.27
C SER A 13 9.77 -6.60 19.26
N TYR A 14 10.48 -5.98 18.32
CA TYR A 14 11.91 -6.16 18.13
C TYR A 14 12.71 -5.04 18.77
N GLU A 15 13.62 -5.39 19.67
CA GLU A 15 14.65 -4.49 20.16
C GLU A 15 15.70 -4.24 19.07
N SER A 16 16.21 -5.33 18.52
CA SER A 16 17.07 -5.34 17.35
C SER A 16 16.85 -6.65 16.60
N ALA A 17 16.65 -6.57 15.29
CA ALA A 17 16.57 -7.75 14.43
C ALA A 17 17.20 -7.44 13.07
N THR A 18 17.89 -8.41 12.51
CA THR A 18 18.40 -8.34 11.14
C THR A 18 18.00 -9.61 10.41
N VAL A 19 17.45 -9.44 9.21
CA VAL A 19 17.18 -10.53 8.28
C VAL A 19 17.89 -10.26 6.95
N GLU A 20 18.41 -11.32 6.34
CA GLU A 20 19.05 -11.31 5.03
C GLU A 20 18.21 -12.16 4.08
N PRO A 21 17.18 -11.57 3.46
CA PRO A 21 16.13 -12.33 2.78
C PRO A 21 16.55 -12.94 1.45
N GLY A 22 17.58 -12.45 0.81
CA GLY A 22 17.94 -12.89 -0.53
C GLY A 22 16.86 -12.59 -1.60
N PRO A 23 17.07 -12.96 -2.85
CA PRO A 23 16.07 -12.85 -3.90
C PRO A 23 15.01 -13.96 -3.80
N GLY A 24 13.83 -13.75 -4.44
CA GLY A 24 12.77 -14.75 -4.50
C GLY A 24 11.92 -14.84 -3.24
N PHE A 25 11.58 -16.04 -2.82
CA PHE A 25 10.71 -16.25 -1.67
C PHE A 25 11.42 -16.03 -0.34
N VAL A 26 10.74 -15.30 0.56
CA VAL A 26 11.13 -15.05 1.95
C VAL A 26 10.00 -15.53 2.86
N LEU A 27 10.22 -16.62 3.56
CA LEU A 27 9.20 -17.34 4.31
C LEU A 27 9.41 -17.14 5.82
N LEU A 28 8.45 -16.48 6.46
CA LEU A 28 8.44 -16.18 7.88
C LEU A 28 7.40 -17.07 8.57
N PHE A 29 7.82 -18.01 9.38
CA PHE A 29 6.92 -18.93 10.08
C PHE A 29 7.20 -18.95 11.59
N GLY A 30 6.16 -19.29 12.36
CA GLY A 30 6.21 -19.32 13.83
C GLY A 30 4.84 -19.06 14.41
N GLU A 31 4.74 -19.14 15.73
CA GLU A 31 3.47 -18.98 16.45
C GLU A 31 2.76 -17.64 16.20
N ASN A 32 1.45 -17.62 16.45
CA ASN A 32 0.69 -16.37 16.39
C ASN A 32 1.19 -15.40 17.47
N GLY A 33 1.38 -14.14 17.07
CA GLY A 33 1.93 -13.12 17.96
C GLY A 33 3.47 -13.09 18.04
N ALA A 34 4.21 -14.03 17.43
CA ALA A 34 5.68 -14.07 17.46
C ALA A 34 6.36 -12.84 16.82
N GLY A 35 5.64 -12.10 15.95
CA GLY A 35 6.20 -10.91 15.32
C GLY A 35 6.34 -10.97 13.79
N LYS A 36 5.86 -12.03 13.12
CA LYS A 36 5.92 -12.20 11.66
C LYS A 36 5.40 -10.98 10.90
N THR A 37 4.17 -10.53 11.20
CA THR A 37 3.58 -9.35 10.59
C THR A 37 4.35 -8.07 10.91
N ASN A 38 5.06 -8.00 12.03
CA ASN A 38 5.90 -6.85 12.37
C ASN A 38 7.11 -6.72 11.43
N LEU A 39 7.69 -7.83 10.96
CA LEU A 39 8.73 -7.81 9.92
C LEU A 39 8.17 -7.34 8.58
N LEU A 40 6.98 -7.83 8.17
CA LEU A 40 6.34 -7.32 6.96
C LEU A 40 5.99 -5.82 7.09
N GLU A 41 5.53 -5.40 8.27
CA GLU A 41 5.26 -3.98 8.52
C GLU A 41 6.53 -3.14 8.40
N ALA A 42 7.66 -3.60 8.94
CA ALA A 42 8.94 -2.94 8.76
C ALA A 42 9.34 -2.83 7.29
N ALA A 43 9.23 -3.91 6.51
CA ALA A 43 9.49 -3.88 5.07
C ALA A 43 8.54 -2.91 4.34
N SER A 44 7.26 -2.83 4.72
CA SER A 44 6.30 -1.89 4.14
C SER A 44 6.62 -0.42 4.42
N MET A 45 7.42 -0.14 5.46
CA MET A 45 7.92 1.22 5.75
C MET A 45 9.01 1.69 4.78
N LEU A 46 9.48 0.87 3.88
CA LEU A 46 10.35 1.28 2.76
C LEU A 46 9.56 1.92 1.60
N ALA A 47 8.24 1.97 1.68
CA ALA A 47 7.35 2.71 0.77
C ALA A 47 6.81 3.98 1.42
N PRO A 48 6.29 4.96 0.66
CA PRO A 48 5.54 6.10 1.20
C PRO A 48 4.32 5.69 2.03
N GLY A 49 3.88 6.59 2.90
CA GLY A 49 2.72 6.36 3.76
C GLY A 49 3.07 5.78 5.14
N ARG A 50 2.12 5.07 5.75
CA ARG A 50 2.20 4.55 7.13
C ARG A 50 2.30 3.02 7.19
N GLY A 51 2.85 2.40 6.16
CA GLY A 51 3.01 0.95 6.10
C GLY A 51 1.69 0.16 6.03
N LEU A 52 1.79 -1.15 6.16
CA LEU A 52 0.67 -2.07 5.91
C LEU A 52 -0.49 -1.97 6.91
N ARG A 53 -0.24 -1.58 8.17
CA ARG A 53 -1.29 -1.40 9.19
C ARG A 53 -1.81 0.04 9.31
N ALA A 54 -1.19 1.00 8.64
CA ALA A 54 -1.51 2.44 8.70
C ALA A 54 -1.58 3.01 10.13
N ALA A 55 -0.79 2.46 11.05
CA ALA A 55 -0.74 2.88 12.45
C ALA A 55 -0.09 4.27 12.61
N SER A 56 -0.31 4.95 13.74
CA SER A 56 0.46 6.12 14.13
C SER A 56 1.93 5.77 14.26
N LEU A 57 2.82 6.67 13.89
CA LEU A 57 4.26 6.39 13.89
C LEU A 57 4.80 6.08 15.28
N SER A 58 4.31 6.79 16.31
CA SER A 58 4.64 6.54 17.71
C SER A 58 4.29 5.14 18.17
N LEU A 59 3.17 4.57 17.68
CA LEU A 59 2.75 3.21 18.02
C LEU A 59 3.62 2.12 17.38
N MET A 60 4.49 2.45 16.44
CA MET A 60 5.44 1.51 15.85
C MET A 60 6.68 1.31 16.72
N ALA A 61 6.98 2.25 17.61
CA ALA A 61 8.06 2.12 18.58
C ALA A 61 7.78 0.98 19.57
N ARG A 62 8.84 0.28 19.98
CA ARG A 62 8.77 -0.76 21.00
C ARG A 62 8.38 -0.16 22.35
N ARG A 63 7.38 -0.73 23.01
CA ARG A 63 6.81 -0.18 24.26
C ARG A 63 7.82 0.05 25.38
N SER A 64 8.85 -0.79 25.46
CA SER A 64 9.94 -0.73 26.45
C SER A 64 11.25 -0.15 25.88
N GLY A 65 11.19 0.49 24.70
CA GLY A 65 12.36 1.00 23.98
C GLY A 65 12.55 2.51 24.14
N SER A 66 13.24 3.09 23.18
CA SER A 66 13.68 4.49 23.15
C SER A 66 12.61 5.51 22.74
N GLU A 67 11.30 5.14 22.70
CA GLU A 67 10.18 5.96 22.19
C GLU A 67 10.34 6.36 20.71
N SER A 68 11.28 5.75 20.03
CA SER A 68 11.56 5.92 18.60
C SER A 68 11.79 4.55 17.97
N TRP A 69 11.82 4.52 16.66
CA TRP A 69 12.11 3.30 15.91
C TRP A 69 12.93 3.60 14.67
N ALA A 70 13.65 2.62 14.20
CA ALA A 70 14.32 2.68 12.91
C ALA A 70 14.16 1.38 12.14
N VAL A 71 14.03 1.52 10.83
CA VAL A 71 14.11 0.43 9.85
C VAL A 71 15.15 0.83 8.81
N ALA A 72 16.13 -0.02 8.59
CA ALA A 72 17.15 0.16 7.56
C ALA A 72 17.09 -1.03 6.59
N ALA A 73 17.23 -0.75 5.32
CA ALA A 73 17.28 -1.76 4.27
C ALA A 73 18.44 -1.49 3.34
N ARG A 74 19.04 -2.56 2.85
CA ARG A 74 20.05 -2.55 1.79
C ARG A 74 19.50 -3.30 0.59
N THR A 75 19.69 -2.73 -0.59
CA THR A 75 19.56 -3.41 -1.87
C THR A 75 20.95 -3.48 -2.53
N ASP A 76 21.04 -3.96 -3.76
CA ASP A 76 22.32 -3.97 -4.49
C ASP A 76 22.82 -2.53 -4.78
N ASP A 77 21.91 -1.57 -4.96
CA ASP A 77 22.23 -0.23 -5.43
C ASP A 77 22.13 0.86 -4.35
N ILE A 78 21.28 0.67 -3.34
CA ILE A 78 20.99 1.72 -2.35
C ILE A 78 20.85 1.19 -0.92
N ASP A 79 21.21 2.06 0.02
CA ASP A 79 20.88 1.95 1.44
C ASP A 79 19.72 2.90 1.78
N ILE A 80 18.64 2.38 2.34
CA ILE A 80 17.48 3.15 2.79
C ILE A 80 17.37 3.05 4.31
N GLY A 81 17.26 4.20 4.98
CA GLY A 81 16.92 4.28 6.40
C GLY A 81 15.63 5.07 6.61
N THR A 82 14.75 4.58 7.47
CA THR A 82 13.54 5.31 7.87
C THR A 82 13.25 5.10 9.35
N GLY A 83 12.68 6.10 9.99
CA GLY A 83 12.39 6.03 11.42
C GLY A 83 11.85 7.31 11.99
N THR A 84 11.78 7.38 13.32
CA THR A 84 11.39 8.56 14.09
C THR A 84 12.48 8.89 15.11
N THR A 85 12.34 10.00 15.80
CA THR A 85 13.20 10.36 16.95
C THR A 85 12.34 10.55 18.19
N PRO A 86 12.89 10.41 19.42
CA PRO A 86 12.12 10.60 20.65
C PRO A 86 11.48 12.00 20.75
N HIS A 87 12.16 13.03 20.20
CA HIS A 87 11.66 14.42 20.21
C HIS A 87 10.58 14.69 19.15
N ALA A 88 10.39 13.77 18.16
CA ALA A 88 9.42 13.91 17.09
C ALA A 88 8.85 12.53 16.69
N PRO A 89 8.11 11.85 17.59
CA PRO A 89 7.67 10.46 17.38
C PRO A 89 6.65 10.31 16.25
N GLU A 90 5.95 11.37 15.86
CA GLU A 90 5.00 11.40 14.73
C GLU A 90 5.60 11.99 13.44
N ARG A 91 6.91 12.33 13.44
CA ARG A 91 7.61 12.84 12.26
C ARG A 91 8.56 11.77 11.71
N ARG A 92 8.17 11.18 10.59
CA ARG A 92 9.00 10.21 9.88
C ARG A 92 10.18 10.89 9.19
N GLN A 93 11.38 10.37 9.41
CA GLN A 93 12.60 10.74 8.71
C GLN A 93 12.99 9.62 7.72
N VAL A 94 13.58 10.01 6.61
CA VAL A 94 14.08 9.10 5.58
C VAL A 94 15.49 9.52 5.18
N ARG A 95 16.35 8.55 4.96
CA ARG A 95 17.68 8.72 4.37
C ARG A 95 17.86 7.71 3.25
N VAL A 96 18.47 8.16 2.16
CA VAL A 96 18.88 7.32 1.04
C VAL A 96 20.38 7.54 0.85
N ASN A 97 21.17 6.48 0.91
CA ASN A 97 22.64 6.52 0.86
C ASN A 97 23.23 7.54 1.87
N GLY A 98 22.65 7.60 3.09
CA GLY A 98 23.05 8.52 4.14
C GLY A 98 22.52 9.95 4.02
N ALA A 99 22.08 10.39 2.85
CA ALA A 99 21.51 11.72 2.65
C ALA A 99 20.02 11.79 3.07
N ALA A 100 19.60 12.93 3.62
CA ALA A 100 18.20 13.15 3.96
C ALA A 100 17.33 13.16 2.69
N ALA A 101 16.21 12.46 2.74
CA ALA A 101 15.28 12.32 1.62
C ALA A 101 13.83 12.53 2.07
N SER A 102 12.93 12.79 1.13
CA SER A 102 11.51 12.88 1.41
C SER A 102 10.90 11.47 1.54
N VAL A 103 9.82 11.34 2.32
CA VAL A 103 9.08 10.08 2.39
C VAL A 103 8.53 9.69 1.02
N ASN A 104 8.14 10.66 0.22
CA ASN A 104 7.55 10.42 -1.10
C ASN A 104 8.58 9.89 -2.12
N SER A 105 9.86 10.25 -2.00
CA SER A 105 10.90 9.75 -2.91
C SER A 105 11.19 8.26 -2.77
N LEU A 106 10.73 7.60 -1.71
CA LEU A 106 10.88 6.15 -1.55
C LEU A 106 10.26 5.35 -2.71
N SER A 107 9.17 5.85 -3.31
CA SER A 107 8.52 5.22 -4.46
C SER A 107 9.35 5.26 -5.76
N GLU A 108 10.33 6.13 -5.84
CA GLU A 108 11.27 6.18 -6.96
C GLU A 108 12.21 4.97 -6.97
N TRP A 109 12.53 4.47 -5.77
CA TRP A 109 13.49 3.39 -5.56
C TRP A 109 12.85 2.01 -5.48
N LEU A 110 11.79 1.86 -4.67
CA LEU A 110 11.16 0.58 -4.42
C LEU A 110 9.66 0.61 -4.68
N SER A 111 9.16 -0.38 -5.40
CA SER A 111 7.73 -0.68 -5.48
C SER A 111 7.40 -1.79 -4.49
N ILE A 112 6.52 -1.50 -3.54
CA ILE A 112 6.11 -2.48 -2.52
C ILE A 112 4.59 -2.57 -2.50
N LEU A 113 4.09 -3.78 -2.70
CA LEU A 113 2.67 -4.11 -2.61
C LEU A 113 2.45 -5.08 -1.47
N TRP A 114 1.30 -5.01 -0.83
CA TRP A 114 0.97 -5.94 0.23
C TRP A 114 -0.47 -6.39 0.22
N LEU A 115 -0.67 -7.59 0.72
CA LEU A 115 -1.97 -8.18 1.00
C LEU A 115 -1.98 -8.67 2.44
N THR A 116 -2.98 -8.24 3.20
CA THR A 116 -3.13 -8.59 4.62
C THR A 116 -4.55 -9.09 4.90
N PRO A 117 -4.79 -9.85 5.98
CA PRO A 117 -6.13 -10.29 6.35
C PRO A 117 -7.14 -9.15 6.55
N ALA A 118 -6.70 -7.96 6.96
CA ALA A 118 -7.57 -6.79 7.08
C ALA A 118 -8.18 -6.38 5.73
N MET A 119 -7.53 -6.69 4.61
CA MET A 119 -8.00 -6.37 3.26
C MET A 119 -9.06 -7.35 2.74
N ASP A 120 -9.33 -8.45 3.43
CA ASP A 120 -10.40 -9.40 3.07
C ASP A 120 -11.77 -8.72 2.98
N ARG A 121 -11.96 -7.60 3.67
CA ARG A 121 -13.18 -6.80 3.65
C ARG A 121 -13.12 -5.57 2.72
N LEU A 122 -12.11 -5.48 1.86
CA LEU A 122 -11.91 -4.31 0.98
C LEU A 122 -13.16 -3.99 0.15
N PHE A 123 -13.80 -5.01 -0.43
CA PHE A 123 -14.94 -4.82 -1.31
C PHE A 123 -16.26 -4.53 -0.58
N THR A 124 -16.35 -4.87 0.70
CA THR A 124 -17.49 -4.56 1.57
C THR A 124 -17.25 -3.37 2.50
N GLY A 125 -15.99 -2.91 2.57
CA GLY A 125 -15.56 -1.80 3.40
C GLY A 125 -15.92 -0.43 2.82
N SER A 126 -15.33 0.62 3.39
CA SER A 126 -15.58 2.00 2.98
C SER A 126 -14.91 2.36 1.66
N ALA A 127 -15.49 3.32 0.92
CA ALA A 127 -14.86 3.92 -0.26
C ALA A 127 -13.45 4.50 0.06
N GLY A 128 -13.25 4.98 1.29
CA GLY A 128 -11.95 5.48 1.74
C GLY A 128 -10.87 4.39 1.79
N GLU A 129 -11.22 3.14 2.15
CA GLU A 129 -10.30 2.01 2.13
C GLU A 129 -9.96 1.60 0.70
N ARG A 130 -10.96 1.55 -0.19
CA ARG A 130 -10.75 1.27 -1.61
C ARG A 130 -9.90 2.33 -2.30
N ARG A 131 -10.11 3.63 -1.98
CA ARG A 131 -9.22 4.70 -2.48
C ARG A 131 -7.78 4.53 -2.02
N ARG A 132 -7.55 4.27 -0.72
CA ARG A 132 -6.19 4.01 -0.21
C ARG A 132 -5.52 2.80 -0.87
N PHE A 133 -6.32 1.77 -1.17
CA PHE A 133 -5.84 0.62 -1.93
C PHE A 133 -5.47 1.03 -3.37
N LEU A 134 -6.37 1.75 -4.08
CA LEU A 134 -6.11 2.26 -5.42
C LEU A 134 -4.87 3.17 -5.46
N ASP A 135 -4.77 4.15 -4.54
CA ASP A 135 -3.62 5.06 -4.50
C ASP A 135 -2.30 4.32 -4.30
N ARG A 136 -2.29 3.19 -3.59
CA ARG A 136 -1.11 2.33 -3.47
C ARG A 136 -0.79 1.61 -4.79
N LEU A 137 -1.79 1.15 -5.53
CA LEU A 137 -1.59 0.58 -6.86
C LEU A 137 -1.01 1.63 -7.82
N VAL A 138 -1.60 2.83 -7.85
CA VAL A 138 -1.10 3.95 -8.65
C VAL A 138 0.35 4.27 -8.30
N LEU A 139 0.66 4.39 -7.01
CA LEU A 139 2.00 4.72 -6.52
C LEU A 139 3.09 3.75 -6.98
N ALA A 140 2.76 2.46 -7.09
CA ALA A 140 3.70 1.46 -7.57
C ALA A 140 4.03 1.61 -9.07
N LEU A 141 3.14 2.22 -9.84
CA LEU A 141 3.33 2.52 -11.26
C LEU A 141 3.87 3.92 -11.52
N GLU A 142 3.37 4.90 -10.77
CA GLU A 142 3.62 6.32 -10.95
C GLU A 142 4.14 6.93 -9.62
N PRO A 143 5.46 6.97 -9.39
CA PRO A 143 6.04 7.48 -8.13
C PRO A 143 5.62 8.92 -7.77
N GLY A 144 5.38 9.77 -8.78
CA GLY A 144 4.91 11.15 -8.61
C GLY A 144 3.54 11.28 -7.92
N HIS A 145 2.73 10.22 -7.93
CA HIS A 145 1.40 10.20 -7.30
C HIS A 145 1.43 10.60 -5.81
N ALA A 146 2.45 10.18 -5.06
CA ALA A 146 2.60 10.53 -3.65
C ALA A 146 2.72 12.04 -3.42
N HIS A 147 3.39 12.76 -4.33
CA HIS A 147 3.52 14.22 -4.27
C HIS A 147 2.15 14.88 -4.44
N HIS A 148 1.43 14.52 -5.50
CA HIS A 148 0.12 15.10 -5.78
C HIS A 148 -0.91 14.77 -4.69
N ALA A 149 -0.94 13.53 -4.19
CA ALA A 149 -1.81 13.13 -3.09
C ALA A 149 -1.55 13.96 -1.81
N THR A 150 -0.27 14.13 -1.45
CA THR A 150 0.11 14.91 -0.26
C THR A 150 -0.29 16.38 -0.39
N ARG A 151 -0.06 17.00 -1.56
CA ARG A 151 -0.39 18.40 -1.83
C ARG A 151 -1.91 18.63 -1.87
N TYR A 152 -2.64 17.75 -2.55
CA TYR A 152 -4.10 17.79 -2.58
C TYR A 152 -4.71 17.72 -1.18
N ASP A 153 -4.29 16.72 -0.39
CA ASP A 153 -4.77 16.54 0.98
C ASP A 153 -4.44 17.72 1.90
N ALA A 154 -3.26 18.32 1.74
CA ALA A 154 -2.86 19.50 2.52
C ALA A 154 -3.72 20.71 2.16
N ALA A 155 -3.91 20.98 0.87
CA ALA A 155 -4.75 22.10 0.39
C ALA A 155 -6.22 21.90 0.81
N MET A 156 -6.76 20.70 0.70
CA MET A 156 -8.13 20.36 1.11
C MET A 156 -8.33 20.58 2.63
N ARG A 157 -7.40 20.09 3.46
CA ARG A 157 -7.49 20.33 4.92
C ARG A 157 -7.40 21.80 5.28
N ALA A 158 -6.49 22.54 4.63
CA ALA A 158 -6.35 23.98 4.86
C ALA A 158 -7.61 24.74 4.42
N ARG A 159 -8.18 24.40 3.25
CA ARG A 159 -9.45 24.98 2.77
C ARG A 159 -10.61 24.69 3.73
N ASN A 160 -10.77 23.44 4.16
CA ASN A 160 -11.84 23.06 5.09
C ASN A 160 -11.71 23.81 6.43
N LYS A 161 -10.48 23.96 6.93
CA LYS A 161 -10.23 24.75 8.14
C LYS A 161 -10.59 26.23 7.95
N LEU A 162 -10.15 26.84 6.84
CA LEU A 162 -10.42 28.25 6.54
C LEU A 162 -11.91 28.53 6.34
N LEU A 163 -12.65 27.60 5.70
CA LEU A 163 -14.11 27.71 5.54
C LEU A 163 -14.89 27.64 6.86
N ALA A 164 -14.28 27.14 7.93
CA ALA A 164 -14.90 27.12 9.27
C ALA A 164 -14.71 28.45 10.04
N GLU A 165 -13.92 29.38 9.51
CA GLU A 165 -13.70 30.70 10.12
C GLU A 165 -14.79 31.69 9.70
N GLU A 166 -15.25 32.57 10.60
CA GLU A 166 -16.33 33.53 10.35
C GLU A 166 -15.98 34.53 9.24
N SER A 167 -14.69 34.84 9.05
CA SER A 167 -14.20 35.76 8.02
C SER A 167 -13.08 35.12 7.21
N ALA A 168 -13.44 34.13 6.40
CA ALA A 168 -12.46 33.46 5.54
C ALA A 168 -11.91 34.40 4.46
N ASP A 169 -10.59 34.47 4.32
CA ASP A 169 -9.93 35.24 3.27
C ASP A 169 -10.21 34.61 1.89
N ALA A 170 -10.93 35.36 1.05
CA ALA A 170 -11.34 34.89 -0.27
C ALA A 170 -10.17 34.66 -1.22
N ALA A 171 -9.08 35.43 -1.12
CA ALA A 171 -7.90 35.27 -1.95
C ALA A 171 -7.13 33.99 -1.54
N TRP A 172 -7.03 33.73 -0.23
CA TRP A 172 -6.42 32.51 0.27
C TRP A 172 -7.24 31.28 -0.10
N LEU A 173 -8.57 31.32 0.04
CA LEU A 173 -9.47 30.25 -0.45
C LEU A 173 -9.23 29.94 -1.93
N SER A 174 -9.16 30.98 -2.78
CA SER A 174 -8.92 30.80 -4.22
C SER A 174 -7.57 30.17 -4.51
N SER A 175 -6.52 30.52 -3.76
CA SER A 175 -5.20 29.88 -3.89
C SER A 175 -5.24 28.39 -3.52
N LEU A 176 -5.93 28.02 -2.44
CA LEU A 176 -6.09 26.63 -2.02
C LEU A 176 -6.92 25.83 -3.04
N GLU A 177 -7.98 26.42 -3.59
CA GLU A 177 -8.83 25.81 -4.62
C GLU A 177 -8.07 25.59 -5.92
N THR A 178 -7.20 26.52 -6.32
CA THR A 178 -6.28 26.35 -7.45
C THR A 178 -5.32 25.16 -7.22
N ALA A 179 -4.70 25.07 -6.05
CA ALA A 179 -3.83 23.95 -5.70
C ALA A 179 -4.61 22.62 -5.66
N MET A 180 -5.85 22.60 -5.14
CA MET A 180 -6.71 21.42 -5.19
C MET A 180 -7.06 21.03 -6.62
N ALA A 181 -7.35 21.98 -7.51
CA ALA A 181 -7.67 21.71 -8.91
C ALA A 181 -6.46 21.12 -9.66
N GLU A 182 -5.29 21.71 -9.51
CA GLU A 182 -4.04 21.24 -10.13
C GLU A 182 -3.70 19.82 -9.70
N HIS A 183 -3.53 19.61 -8.41
CA HIS A 183 -3.13 18.29 -7.89
C HIS A 183 -4.27 17.26 -7.97
N GLY A 184 -5.53 17.71 -7.92
CA GLY A 184 -6.70 16.86 -8.09
C GLY A 184 -6.85 16.30 -9.50
N ALA A 185 -6.50 17.08 -10.53
CA ALA A 185 -6.47 16.61 -11.92
C ALA A 185 -5.43 15.49 -12.09
N GLU A 186 -4.22 15.65 -11.55
CA GLU A 186 -3.18 14.63 -11.63
C GLU A 186 -3.58 13.33 -10.91
N LEU A 187 -4.25 13.44 -9.74
CA LEU A 187 -4.78 12.27 -9.04
C LEU A 187 -5.83 11.52 -9.87
N PHE A 188 -6.73 12.26 -10.50
CA PHE A 188 -7.76 11.67 -11.36
C PHE A 188 -7.14 10.91 -12.52
N GLU A 189 -6.26 11.55 -13.28
CA GLU A 189 -5.63 10.97 -14.46
C GLU A 189 -4.78 9.75 -14.13
N ALA A 190 -3.99 9.80 -13.05
CA ALA A 190 -3.18 8.67 -12.62
C ALA A 190 -4.03 7.46 -12.21
N ARG A 191 -5.14 7.70 -11.49
CA ARG A 191 -6.10 6.64 -11.14
C ARG A 191 -6.77 6.03 -12.35
N MET A 192 -7.23 6.87 -13.30
CA MET A 192 -7.85 6.41 -14.55
C MET A 192 -6.90 5.53 -15.34
N ARG A 193 -5.68 6.02 -15.64
CA ARG A 193 -4.66 5.24 -16.36
C ARG A 193 -4.36 3.91 -15.68
N THR A 194 -4.31 3.89 -14.34
CA THR A 194 -4.05 2.65 -13.59
C THR A 194 -5.20 1.67 -13.66
N VAL A 195 -6.45 2.17 -13.48
CA VAL A 195 -7.65 1.33 -13.52
C VAL A 195 -7.84 0.73 -14.92
N GLU A 196 -7.72 1.55 -15.97
CA GLU A 196 -7.83 1.10 -17.38
C GLU A 196 -6.79 0.04 -17.71
N ALA A 197 -5.51 0.30 -17.44
CA ALA A 197 -4.43 -0.64 -17.73
C ALA A 197 -4.58 -1.95 -16.94
N LEU A 198 -5.05 -1.89 -15.70
CA LEU A 198 -5.25 -3.07 -14.88
C LEU A 198 -6.50 -3.86 -15.30
N ASP A 199 -7.59 -3.17 -15.72
CA ASP A 199 -8.78 -3.83 -16.25
C ASP A 199 -8.48 -4.55 -17.57
N GLU A 200 -7.73 -3.92 -18.48
CA GLU A 200 -7.21 -4.56 -19.71
C GLU A 200 -6.37 -5.80 -19.37
N LYS A 201 -5.41 -5.68 -18.46
CA LYS A 201 -4.56 -6.80 -18.02
C LYS A 201 -5.37 -7.98 -17.45
N LEU A 202 -6.40 -7.68 -16.66
CA LEU A 202 -7.32 -8.69 -16.13
C LEU A 202 -8.24 -9.27 -17.19
N ALA A 203 -8.58 -8.49 -18.24
CA ALA A 203 -9.39 -8.97 -19.35
C ALA A 203 -8.65 -10.03 -20.19
N ASP A 204 -7.36 -9.81 -20.41
CA ASP A 204 -6.50 -10.67 -21.22
C ASP A 204 -5.94 -11.89 -20.45
N ALA A 205 -6.07 -11.90 -19.12
CA ALA A 205 -5.60 -13.00 -18.31
C ALA A 205 -6.33 -14.32 -18.68
N ALA A 206 -5.58 -15.39 -18.82
CA ALA A 206 -6.16 -16.73 -19.02
C ALA A 206 -7.03 -17.15 -17.83
N ASP A 207 -8.01 -18.02 -18.08
CA ASP A 207 -8.77 -18.64 -16.99
C ASP A 207 -7.83 -19.45 -16.09
N GLY A 208 -7.96 -19.28 -14.81
CA GLY A 208 -7.09 -19.90 -13.81
C GLY A 208 -7.78 -20.08 -12.46
N GLU A 209 -7.00 -20.40 -11.44
CA GLU A 209 -7.51 -20.68 -10.08
C GLU A 209 -8.00 -19.40 -9.37
N PHE A 210 -7.67 -18.22 -9.90
CA PHE A 210 -8.08 -16.93 -9.33
C PHE A 210 -9.16 -16.28 -10.19
N ALA A 211 -10.23 -15.84 -9.53
CA ALA A 211 -11.34 -15.18 -10.20
C ALA A 211 -10.88 -13.85 -10.81
N ARG A 212 -11.35 -13.55 -12.02
CA ARG A 212 -11.05 -12.29 -12.70
C ARG A 212 -12.00 -11.19 -12.25
N ALA A 213 -11.41 -10.05 -11.87
CA ALA A 213 -12.13 -8.81 -11.61
C ALA A 213 -12.33 -8.03 -12.90
N SER A 214 -13.36 -7.17 -12.93
CA SER A 214 -13.42 -5.98 -13.77
C SER A 214 -13.43 -4.75 -12.89
N LEU A 215 -12.79 -3.68 -13.36
CA LEU A 215 -12.52 -2.49 -12.59
C LEU A 215 -13.13 -1.27 -13.26
N ALA A 216 -13.64 -0.34 -12.47
CA ALA A 216 -14.06 0.98 -12.91
C ALA A 216 -13.75 2.02 -11.82
N LEU A 217 -13.51 3.25 -12.23
CA LEU A 217 -13.45 4.40 -11.34
C LEU A 217 -14.81 5.07 -11.32
N GLU A 218 -15.44 5.15 -10.16
CA GLU A 218 -16.77 5.72 -9.97
C GLU A 218 -16.73 6.97 -9.08
N GLY A 219 -17.84 7.69 -9.04
CA GLY A 219 -18.05 8.86 -8.19
C GLY A 219 -17.70 10.15 -8.91
N TRP A 220 -16.74 10.92 -8.38
CA TRP A 220 -16.38 12.20 -8.98
C TRP A 220 -15.70 12.02 -10.35
N GLU A 221 -16.23 12.68 -11.36
CA GLU A 221 -15.70 12.71 -12.72
C GLU A 221 -14.85 13.97 -12.96
N ARG A 222 -14.01 13.95 -13.99
CA ARG A 222 -13.19 15.10 -14.35
C ARG A 222 -14.08 16.29 -14.73
N ALA A 223 -13.90 17.40 -14.00
CA ALA A 223 -14.59 18.67 -14.21
C ALA A 223 -13.66 19.82 -13.83
N ASP A 224 -14.07 21.05 -14.08
CA ASP A 224 -13.37 22.23 -13.55
C ASP A 224 -13.54 22.30 -12.02
N LEU A 225 -12.64 21.60 -11.34
CA LEU A 225 -12.67 21.49 -9.87
C LEU A 225 -12.53 22.87 -9.21
N GLY A 226 -11.74 23.77 -9.79
CA GLY A 226 -11.54 25.11 -9.22
C GLY A 226 -12.85 25.92 -9.21
N ALA A 227 -13.56 25.94 -10.34
CA ALA A 227 -14.86 26.62 -10.43
C ALA A 227 -15.91 25.95 -9.51
N ILE A 228 -15.92 24.63 -9.43
CA ILE A 228 -16.85 23.88 -8.56
C ILE A 228 -16.59 24.21 -7.09
N LEU A 229 -15.33 24.19 -6.65
CA LEU A 229 -14.97 24.48 -5.26
C LEU A 229 -15.32 25.92 -4.88
N ALA A 230 -15.08 26.90 -5.78
CA ALA A 230 -15.46 28.29 -5.57
C ALA A 230 -16.99 28.47 -5.44
N ALA A 231 -17.75 27.82 -6.29
CA ALA A 231 -19.21 27.85 -6.22
C ALA A 231 -19.78 27.16 -4.97
N ASN A 232 -19.10 26.15 -4.46
CA ASN A 232 -19.54 25.32 -3.32
C ASN A 232 -19.07 25.81 -1.95
N ARG A 233 -18.40 26.97 -1.82
CA ARG A 233 -17.86 27.45 -0.53
C ARG A 233 -18.89 27.43 0.61
N ALA A 234 -20.09 27.96 0.38
CA ALA A 234 -21.16 27.99 1.39
C ALA A 234 -21.64 26.56 1.76
N ARG A 235 -21.81 25.70 0.77
CA ARG A 235 -22.20 24.29 0.97
C ARG A 235 -21.14 23.52 1.75
N ASP A 236 -19.88 23.69 1.40
CA ASP A 236 -18.75 23.01 2.02
C ASP A 236 -18.53 23.51 3.46
N ALA A 237 -18.68 24.81 3.71
CA ALA A 237 -18.67 25.39 5.06
C ALA A 237 -19.76 24.78 5.94
N ALA A 238 -20.99 24.70 5.45
CA ALA A 238 -22.11 24.09 6.18
C ALA A 238 -21.89 22.57 6.41
N ALA A 239 -21.26 21.87 5.47
CA ALA A 239 -20.93 20.45 5.61
C ALA A 239 -19.67 20.17 6.46
N GLY A 240 -18.89 21.20 6.80
CA GLY A 240 -17.60 21.08 7.49
C GLY A 240 -16.52 20.35 6.67
N ARG A 241 -16.70 20.24 5.34
CA ARG A 241 -15.79 19.49 4.46
C ARG A 241 -16.03 19.82 2.99
N SER A 242 -15.00 19.67 2.16
CA SER A 242 -15.16 19.68 0.71
C SER A 242 -16.02 18.52 0.24
N THR A 243 -17.05 18.81 -0.57
CA THR A 243 -18.05 17.81 -1.02
C THR A 243 -17.77 17.27 -2.41
N GLU A 244 -16.91 17.93 -3.20
CA GLU A 244 -16.57 17.58 -4.58
C GLU A 244 -15.05 17.45 -4.76
N GLY A 245 -14.61 16.52 -5.62
CA GLY A 245 -13.23 16.29 -5.97
C GLY A 245 -12.79 14.82 -5.92
N PRO A 246 -11.53 14.49 -6.28
CA PRO A 246 -11.03 13.12 -6.38
C PRO A 246 -11.06 12.34 -5.05
N HIS A 247 -11.16 13.00 -3.91
CA HIS A 247 -11.39 12.35 -2.61
C HIS A 247 -12.79 11.72 -2.48
N ARG A 248 -13.70 11.95 -3.45
CA ARG A 248 -15.02 11.35 -3.55
C ARG A 248 -15.09 10.18 -4.54
N GLN A 249 -14.01 9.92 -5.28
CA GLN A 249 -13.93 8.76 -6.16
C GLN A 249 -13.96 7.44 -5.38
N ASP A 250 -14.33 6.37 -6.07
CA ASP A 250 -14.32 5.02 -5.55
C ASP A 250 -13.81 4.04 -6.61
N LEU A 251 -13.12 2.98 -6.18
CA LEU A 251 -12.76 1.86 -7.03
C LEU A 251 -13.89 0.84 -7.00
N ALA A 252 -14.67 0.78 -8.07
CA ALA A 252 -15.65 -0.27 -8.29
C ALA A 252 -14.94 -1.53 -8.79
N VAL A 253 -15.22 -2.65 -8.13
CA VAL A 253 -14.70 -3.97 -8.50
C VAL A 253 -15.86 -4.93 -8.67
N ALA A 254 -15.94 -5.61 -9.81
CA ALA A 254 -16.94 -6.63 -10.06
C ALA A 254 -16.31 -7.97 -10.42
N HIS A 255 -17.02 -9.07 -10.10
CA HIS A 255 -16.65 -10.41 -10.53
C HIS A 255 -17.00 -10.57 -12.02
N LYS A 256 -16.01 -10.61 -12.92
CA LYS A 256 -16.19 -10.56 -14.38
C LYS A 256 -17.16 -11.65 -14.88
N ALA A 257 -16.95 -12.91 -14.51
CA ALA A 257 -17.78 -14.01 -14.98
C ALA A 257 -19.22 -13.97 -14.45
N LYS A 258 -19.44 -13.49 -13.23
CA LYS A 258 -20.77 -13.40 -12.59
C LYS A 258 -21.48 -12.09 -12.86
N ARG A 259 -20.78 -11.09 -13.41
CA ARG A 259 -21.31 -9.73 -13.67
C ARG A 259 -21.97 -9.10 -12.44
N MET A 260 -21.36 -9.29 -11.26
CA MET A 260 -21.91 -8.79 -10.00
C MET A 260 -20.81 -8.04 -9.21
N PRO A 261 -21.17 -7.04 -8.39
CA PRO A 261 -20.20 -6.36 -7.53
C PRO A 261 -19.41 -7.36 -6.66
N ALA A 262 -18.10 -7.16 -6.53
CA ALA A 262 -17.23 -8.03 -5.76
C ALA A 262 -17.70 -8.19 -4.29
N GLY A 263 -18.23 -7.12 -3.70
CA GLY A 263 -18.77 -7.15 -2.33
C GLY A 263 -19.98 -8.08 -2.12
N GLN A 264 -20.65 -8.50 -3.20
CA GLN A 264 -21.76 -9.44 -3.17
C GLN A 264 -21.32 -10.90 -3.42
N SER A 265 -20.05 -11.11 -3.74
CA SER A 265 -19.46 -12.45 -3.88
C SER A 265 -19.21 -13.09 -2.51
N SER A 266 -19.08 -14.42 -2.47
CA SER A 266 -18.68 -15.11 -1.23
C SER A 266 -17.31 -14.66 -0.74
N THR A 267 -17.02 -14.82 0.55
CA THR A 267 -15.74 -14.43 1.14
C THR A 267 -14.54 -15.05 0.45
N GLY A 268 -14.64 -16.33 0.07
CA GLY A 268 -13.60 -17.02 -0.68
C GLY A 268 -13.38 -16.45 -2.09
N GLU A 269 -14.47 -16.03 -2.76
CA GLU A 269 -14.38 -15.36 -4.06
C GLU A 269 -13.82 -13.95 -3.95
N GLN A 270 -14.20 -13.21 -2.92
CA GLN A 270 -13.62 -11.89 -2.66
C GLN A 270 -12.10 -11.96 -2.47
N LYS A 271 -11.61 -12.95 -1.70
CA LYS A 271 -10.17 -13.21 -1.54
C LYS A 271 -9.50 -13.58 -2.86
N ALA A 272 -10.14 -14.44 -3.66
CA ALA A 272 -9.62 -14.84 -4.96
C ALA A 272 -9.55 -13.65 -5.94
N LEU A 273 -10.57 -12.78 -5.96
CA LEU A 273 -10.60 -11.55 -6.75
C LEU A 273 -9.48 -10.59 -6.32
N LEU A 274 -9.35 -10.37 -5.01
CA LEU A 274 -8.32 -9.46 -4.47
C LEU A 274 -6.92 -9.96 -4.78
N LEU A 275 -6.66 -11.26 -4.60
CA LEU A 275 -5.37 -11.87 -4.92
C LEU A 275 -5.09 -11.79 -6.43
N GLY A 276 -6.06 -12.15 -7.27
CA GLY A 276 -5.93 -12.04 -8.73
C GLY A 276 -5.62 -10.62 -9.19
N LEU A 277 -6.26 -9.62 -8.57
CA LEU A 277 -6.02 -8.21 -8.84
C LEU A 277 -4.58 -7.79 -8.46
N VAL A 278 -4.12 -8.18 -7.26
CA VAL A 278 -2.76 -7.84 -6.79
C VAL A 278 -1.69 -8.51 -7.66
N LEU A 279 -1.90 -9.77 -8.09
CA LEU A 279 -0.97 -10.47 -8.98
C LEU A 279 -0.93 -9.86 -10.37
N ALA A 280 -2.08 -9.52 -10.96
CA ALA A 280 -2.13 -8.84 -12.26
C ALA A 280 -1.46 -7.45 -12.20
N HIS A 281 -1.65 -6.74 -11.08
CA HIS A 281 -0.99 -5.46 -10.88
C HIS A 281 0.53 -5.61 -10.70
N ALA A 282 1.01 -6.64 -10.02
CA ALA A 282 2.44 -6.92 -9.89
C ALA A 282 3.08 -7.19 -11.26
N ASP A 283 2.40 -7.93 -12.15
CA ASP A 283 2.83 -8.12 -13.53
C ASP A 283 2.89 -6.78 -14.30
N LEU A 284 1.87 -5.94 -14.15
CA LEU A 284 1.82 -4.62 -14.79
C LEU A 284 2.96 -3.70 -14.32
N VAL A 285 3.28 -3.73 -13.02
CA VAL A 285 4.43 -2.99 -12.46
C VAL A 285 5.74 -3.51 -13.07
N ALA A 286 5.93 -4.82 -13.13
CA ALA A 286 7.13 -5.41 -13.73
C ALA A 286 7.30 -5.02 -15.19
N GLU A 287 6.22 -5.01 -15.97
CA GLU A 287 6.22 -4.61 -17.38
C GLU A 287 6.55 -3.12 -17.57
N ARG A 288 5.96 -2.25 -16.77
CA ARG A 288 6.11 -0.80 -16.93
C ARG A 288 7.38 -0.24 -16.31
N ARG A 289 7.83 -0.80 -15.19
CA ARG A 289 9.03 -0.34 -14.47
C ARG A 289 10.30 -1.13 -14.82
N GLY A 290 10.16 -2.24 -15.55
CA GLY A 290 11.27 -3.15 -15.87
C GLY A 290 11.69 -4.04 -14.70
N GLU A 291 11.08 -3.85 -13.50
CA GLU A 291 11.38 -4.62 -12.29
C GLU A 291 10.10 -4.98 -11.55
N PRO A 292 9.98 -6.22 -11.05
CA PRO A 292 8.82 -6.62 -10.26
C PRO A 292 8.81 -5.91 -8.90
N PRO A 293 7.61 -5.63 -8.34
CA PRO A 293 7.50 -5.09 -7.00
C PRO A 293 7.87 -6.13 -5.96
N ILE A 294 8.26 -5.68 -4.77
CA ILE A 294 8.33 -6.54 -3.58
C ILE A 294 6.90 -6.80 -3.12
N LEU A 295 6.55 -8.08 -2.98
CA LEU A 295 5.23 -8.50 -2.49
C LEU A 295 5.32 -8.92 -1.02
N LEU A 296 4.43 -8.36 -0.17
CA LEU A 296 4.31 -8.71 1.24
C LEU A 296 2.94 -9.38 1.46
N LEU A 297 2.91 -10.69 1.63
CA LEU A 297 1.70 -11.51 1.71
C LEU A 297 1.53 -12.05 3.14
N ASP A 298 0.69 -11.38 3.94
CA ASP A 298 0.45 -11.73 5.34
C ASP A 298 -0.65 -12.78 5.44
N GLU A 299 -0.31 -13.98 5.91
CA GLU A 299 -1.20 -15.14 6.13
C GLU A 299 -2.00 -15.60 4.89
N VAL A 300 -1.61 -15.19 3.69
CA VAL A 300 -2.37 -15.49 2.46
C VAL A 300 -2.42 -16.99 2.17
N ALA A 301 -1.31 -17.71 2.35
CA ALA A 301 -1.22 -19.13 2.07
C ALA A 301 -2.13 -19.99 3.00
N ALA A 302 -2.33 -19.55 4.25
CA ALA A 302 -3.14 -20.26 5.24
C ALA A 302 -4.63 -20.32 4.90
N HIS A 303 -5.10 -19.36 4.10
CA HIS A 303 -6.52 -19.23 3.72
C HIS A 303 -6.85 -19.82 2.35
N LEU A 304 -5.87 -20.41 1.66
CA LEU A 304 -6.05 -21.04 0.35
C LEU A 304 -6.13 -22.56 0.48
N ASP A 305 -7.01 -23.15 -0.30
CA ASP A 305 -6.98 -24.60 -0.48
C ASP A 305 -5.66 -25.04 -1.16
N PRO A 306 -5.28 -26.33 -1.08
CA PRO A 306 -4.00 -26.81 -1.60
C PRO A 306 -3.78 -26.49 -3.10
N LYS A 307 -4.84 -26.55 -3.92
CA LYS A 307 -4.77 -26.31 -5.36
C LYS A 307 -4.47 -24.82 -5.66
N ARG A 308 -5.21 -23.90 -5.02
CA ARG A 308 -4.98 -22.45 -5.15
C ARG A 308 -3.65 -22.03 -4.58
N ARG A 309 -3.21 -22.67 -3.49
CA ARG A 309 -1.90 -22.40 -2.88
C ARG A 309 -0.76 -22.79 -3.81
N ALA A 310 -0.83 -23.98 -4.43
CA ALA A 310 0.15 -24.40 -5.43
C ALA A 310 0.16 -23.48 -6.65
N ALA A 311 -1.02 -23.05 -7.14
CA ALA A 311 -1.14 -22.09 -8.23
C ALA A 311 -0.55 -20.72 -7.88
N LEU A 312 -0.72 -20.25 -6.61
CA LEU A 312 -0.09 -19.03 -6.13
C LEU A 312 1.43 -19.12 -6.17
N PHE A 313 2.01 -20.19 -5.65
CA PHE A 313 3.45 -20.39 -5.62
C PHE A 313 4.04 -20.44 -7.03
N ALA A 314 3.43 -21.21 -7.92
CA ALA A 314 3.84 -21.27 -9.33
C ALA A 314 3.72 -19.91 -10.04
N ARG A 315 2.70 -19.12 -9.70
CA ARG A 315 2.50 -17.78 -10.26
C ARG A 315 3.54 -16.77 -9.78
N LEU A 316 4.06 -16.93 -8.56
CA LEU A 316 5.03 -16.01 -7.94
C LEU A 316 6.49 -16.43 -8.17
N GLU A 317 6.75 -17.66 -8.55
CA GLU A 317 8.09 -18.16 -8.81
C GLU A 317 8.79 -17.34 -9.91
N GLY A 318 10.01 -16.86 -9.62
CA GLY A 318 10.79 -16.04 -10.55
C GLY A 318 10.29 -14.61 -10.76
N ARG A 319 9.26 -14.16 -10.02
CA ARG A 319 8.63 -12.85 -10.19
C ARG A 319 9.00 -11.83 -9.10
N GLY A 320 10.29 -11.76 -8.77
CA GLY A 320 10.79 -10.82 -7.78
C GLY A 320 10.80 -11.37 -6.36
N GLN A 321 10.91 -10.48 -5.39
CA GLN A 321 10.98 -10.84 -3.98
C GLN A 321 9.59 -10.89 -3.35
N VAL A 322 9.26 -12.03 -2.74
CA VAL A 322 7.94 -12.29 -2.16
C VAL A 322 8.10 -12.74 -0.71
N TRP A 323 7.64 -11.91 0.20
CA TRP A 323 7.62 -12.20 1.62
C TRP A 323 6.27 -12.80 2.01
N MET A 324 6.29 -13.96 2.65
CA MET A 324 5.07 -14.65 3.08
C MET A 324 5.16 -15.02 4.55
N THR A 325 4.04 -14.88 5.27
CA THR A 325 3.92 -15.33 6.65
C THR A 325 3.03 -16.56 6.76
N GLY A 326 3.34 -17.42 7.73
CA GLY A 326 2.54 -18.59 8.08
C GLY A 326 2.79 -19.04 9.51
N THR A 327 1.92 -19.92 10.03
CA THR A 327 2.11 -20.50 11.38
C THR A 327 3.10 -21.66 11.36
N GLU A 328 3.13 -22.42 10.26
CA GLU A 328 3.89 -23.65 10.13
C GLU A 328 4.67 -23.69 8.82
N PRO A 329 5.86 -24.34 8.80
CA PRO A 329 6.63 -24.51 7.57
C PRO A 329 5.87 -25.25 6.46
N SER A 330 5.02 -26.21 6.82
CA SER A 330 4.22 -27.04 5.91
C SER A 330 3.26 -26.24 5.01
N LEU A 331 2.89 -25.02 5.42
CA LEU A 331 2.12 -24.10 4.58
C LEU A 331 2.85 -23.69 3.30
N PHE A 332 4.14 -23.86 3.26
CA PHE A 332 5.03 -23.47 2.16
C PHE A 332 5.59 -24.68 1.40
N ASP A 333 5.01 -25.87 1.62
CA ASP A 333 5.39 -27.06 0.86
C ASP A 333 5.11 -26.81 -0.64
N GLY A 334 6.09 -27.20 -1.46
CA GLY A 334 6.08 -26.91 -2.90
C GLY A 334 6.87 -25.69 -3.33
N ILE A 335 7.33 -24.82 -2.39
CA ILE A 335 8.31 -23.78 -2.68
C ILE A 335 9.71 -24.39 -2.58
N GLY A 336 10.45 -24.39 -3.69
CA GLY A 336 11.80 -24.95 -3.77
C GLY A 336 12.83 -24.06 -3.06
N SER A 337 13.38 -23.08 -3.75
CA SER A 337 14.37 -22.16 -3.19
C SER A 337 13.69 -21.00 -2.47
N ALA A 338 14.04 -20.81 -1.19
CA ALA A 338 13.51 -19.71 -0.38
C ALA A 338 14.47 -19.40 0.79
N ALA A 339 14.56 -18.14 1.18
CA ALA A 339 15.08 -17.76 2.48
C ALA A 339 14.00 -18.04 3.53
N ARG A 340 14.32 -18.86 4.53
CA ARG A 340 13.38 -19.32 5.57
C ARG A 340 13.81 -18.79 6.93
N PHE A 341 12.84 -18.23 7.67
CA PHE A 341 13.09 -17.68 9.00
C PHE A 341 12.05 -18.21 9.99
N HIS A 342 12.53 -18.83 11.06
CA HIS A 342 11.69 -19.14 12.22
C HIS A 342 11.60 -17.91 13.14
N ILE A 343 10.40 -17.39 13.30
CA ILE A 343 10.13 -16.18 14.07
C ILE A 343 9.69 -16.56 15.48
N VAL A 344 10.45 -16.06 16.44
CA VAL A 344 10.14 -16.16 17.88
C VAL A 344 10.03 -14.74 18.47
N PRO A 345 9.44 -14.54 19.64
CA PRO A 345 9.33 -13.22 20.24
C PRO A 345 10.68 -12.49 20.31
N GLY A 346 10.78 -11.37 19.58
CA GLY A 346 11.97 -10.52 19.52
C GLY A 346 13.10 -10.98 18.61
N ALA A 347 13.01 -12.15 17.94
CA ALA A 347 14.07 -12.64 17.07
C ALA A 347 13.55 -13.30 15.77
N ALA A 348 14.37 -13.23 14.73
CA ALA A 348 14.17 -13.91 13.45
C ALA A 348 15.40 -14.80 13.17
N ASN A 349 15.23 -16.10 13.24
CA ASN A 349 16.32 -17.07 13.12
C ASN A 349 16.29 -17.73 11.73
N PRO A 350 17.39 -17.77 10.98
CA PRO A 350 17.48 -18.58 9.77
C PRO A 350 17.10 -20.04 10.03
N ALA A 351 16.39 -20.69 9.12
CA ALA A 351 15.86 -22.06 9.27
C ALA A 351 16.15 -22.93 8.04
#